data_03f18dfe57c98b3c01a489a510d0fa4e
#
_entry.id   03f18dfe57c98b3c01a489a510d0fa4e
#
_cell.length_a   1.000
_cell.length_b   1.000
_cell.length_c   1.000
_cell.angle_alpha   90.00
_cell.angle_beta   90.00
_cell.angle_gamma   90.00
#
_symmetry.space_group_name_H-M   'P 1'
#
loop_
_entity.id
_entity.type
_entity.pdbx_description
1 polymer ?
#
loop_
_entity_poly.entity_id
_entity_poly.type
_entity_poly.pdbx_seq_one_letter_code
_entity_poly.pdbx_strand_id
1 'polypeptide(L)'
;MRVILSVSEKSGIGLLGRGLAELGAEIYSTGGTKRALEAAGVPVYAVSKLTGFPEILGGRVKTLHPVVHGGILARRDVNADLEEISEHNLNAIDLVAVNLYPFEETVARPSTTLSDALEQIDIGGPAMLRAAAKNYQAVLPLCDPADYPGVLAALGQPGRADEAFRRRLAAKAFRHTAGYDALIAAYLGQGDESWPQELPLGLRRVQELRYGENPQQRAAFYAVRRPGKDASGLVAARQLQGKPLSYNNILDADAAWAAVSDYHPVTVAIIKHTNPCGLARVDDAGGLDSSTLAAYELALAGDPQAAFGGIVAVNAPVGGVQAECISRRFYEIVLAPEFSAGALEVLGSRPDLRVLAMPPYPAGELRWRSVAGGVLVQEADCLDDTEVAGGRVVTRRTPSDEEWLALAFAWRAVRHVKSNAIVLAQAGEGPAAGQTALVGMGAGQPSRVASVEIAVERAGSRAAGSVLASDAFFPKADGIEAAARAGVRAIVQPGGSRGDGETIAAADAAGLAMIFTGARHFCH
;
A
#
# COMPACT_ATOMS: atom_id res chain seq x y z
N MET A 1 -19.24 -40.85 2.10
CA MET A 1 -18.81 -39.47 2.37
C MET A 1 -19.95 -38.50 2.03
N ARG A 2 -20.28 -37.55 2.95
CA ARG A 2 -21.28 -36.50 2.69
C ARG A 2 -20.61 -35.14 2.62
N VAL A 3 -21.01 -34.33 1.65
CA VAL A 3 -20.37 -33.04 1.40
C VAL A 3 -21.40 -31.93 1.20
N ILE A 4 -21.10 -30.73 1.66
CA ILE A 4 -21.89 -29.54 1.41
C ILE A 4 -21.08 -28.60 0.52
N LEU A 5 -21.64 -28.23 -0.64
CA LEU A 5 -21.04 -27.30 -1.57
C LEU A 5 -21.97 -26.09 -1.70
N SER A 6 -21.54 -24.93 -1.19
CA SER A 6 -22.31 -23.68 -1.23
C SER A 6 -21.37 -22.51 -1.50
N VAL A 7 -21.09 -22.24 -2.77
CA VAL A 7 -20.11 -21.25 -3.20
C VAL A 7 -20.77 -20.07 -3.92
N SER A 8 -20.29 -18.86 -3.69
CA SER A 8 -20.68 -17.67 -4.43
C SER A 8 -20.00 -17.66 -5.81
N GLU A 9 -18.69 -17.76 -5.86
CA GLU A 9 -17.91 -17.93 -7.08
C GLU A 9 -17.95 -19.40 -7.52
N LYS A 10 -18.27 -19.63 -8.81
CA LYS A 10 -18.52 -20.97 -9.36
C LYS A 10 -17.32 -21.61 -10.03
N SER A 11 -16.15 -20.93 -10.06
CA SER A 11 -14.94 -21.45 -10.70
C SER A 11 -14.56 -22.82 -10.13
N GLY A 12 -14.36 -23.79 -11.01
CA GLY A 12 -13.93 -25.14 -10.65
C GLY A 12 -14.94 -26.00 -9.90
N ILE A 13 -16.16 -25.50 -9.56
CA ILE A 13 -17.13 -26.24 -8.75
C ILE A 13 -17.62 -27.51 -9.44
N GLY A 14 -17.78 -27.49 -10.76
CA GLY A 14 -18.14 -28.66 -11.55
C GLY A 14 -17.06 -29.74 -11.55
N LEU A 15 -15.77 -29.34 -11.56
CA LEU A 15 -14.64 -30.27 -11.42
C LEU A 15 -14.62 -30.91 -10.03
N LEU A 16 -14.77 -30.09 -8.96
CA LEU A 16 -14.85 -30.60 -7.59
C LEU A 16 -16.03 -31.55 -7.45
N GLY A 17 -17.22 -31.16 -7.94
CA GLY A 17 -18.43 -31.99 -7.84
C GLY A 17 -18.29 -33.34 -8.53
N ARG A 18 -17.77 -33.39 -9.77
CA ARG A 18 -17.52 -34.65 -10.49
C ARG A 18 -16.53 -35.54 -9.76
N GLY A 19 -15.38 -35.00 -9.36
CA GLY A 19 -14.38 -35.79 -8.65
C GLY A 19 -14.88 -36.31 -7.30
N LEU A 20 -15.70 -35.56 -6.58
CA LEU A 20 -16.34 -36.04 -5.34
C LEU A 20 -17.40 -37.13 -5.62
N ALA A 21 -18.19 -36.98 -6.69
CA ALA A 21 -19.16 -37.99 -7.09
C ALA A 21 -18.50 -39.32 -7.51
N GLU A 22 -17.37 -39.26 -8.25
CA GLU A 22 -16.55 -40.43 -8.59
C GLU A 22 -15.97 -41.12 -7.38
N LEU A 23 -15.71 -40.39 -6.29
CA LEU A 23 -15.32 -40.93 -4.99
C LEU A 23 -16.51 -41.43 -4.13
N GLY A 24 -17.72 -41.47 -4.71
CA GLY A 24 -18.92 -41.93 -4.05
C GLY A 24 -19.50 -40.96 -3.02
N ALA A 25 -19.25 -39.67 -3.15
CA ALA A 25 -19.79 -38.67 -2.24
C ALA A 25 -21.28 -38.39 -2.51
N GLU A 26 -22.04 -38.22 -1.45
CA GLU A 26 -23.39 -37.69 -1.44
C GLU A 26 -23.31 -36.17 -1.31
N ILE A 27 -23.70 -35.45 -2.39
CA ILE A 27 -23.46 -33.99 -2.51
C ILE A 27 -24.74 -33.22 -2.21
N TYR A 28 -24.66 -32.31 -1.23
CA TYR A 28 -25.72 -31.35 -0.88
C TYR A 28 -25.32 -29.95 -1.26
N SER A 29 -26.27 -29.15 -1.77
CA SER A 29 -25.99 -27.79 -2.20
C SER A 29 -27.20 -26.86 -2.10
N THR A 30 -26.94 -25.57 -2.19
CA THR A 30 -27.96 -24.51 -2.13
C THR A 30 -28.10 -23.79 -3.46
N GLY A 31 -29.29 -23.31 -3.79
CA GLY A 31 -29.62 -22.33 -4.84
C GLY A 31 -28.76 -22.39 -6.10
N GLY A 32 -27.97 -21.33 -6.33
CA GLY A 32 -27.16 -21.18 -7.53
C GLY A 32 -26.04 -22.20 -7.69
N THR A 33 -25.45 -22.70 -6.58
CA THR A 33 -24.41 -23.74 -6.65
C THR A 33 -25.01 -25.08 -7.08
N LYS A 34 -26.20 -25.40 -6.60
CA LYS A 34 -26.92 -26.61 -7.03
C LYS A 34 -27.15 -26.60 -8.53
N ARG A 35 -27.68 -25.48 -9.09
CA ARG A 35 -27.87 -25.34 -10.55
C ARG A 35 -26.58 -25.49 -11.35
N ALA A 36 -25.47 -24.92 -10.87
CA ALA A 36 -24.17 -25.06 -11.53
C ALA A 36 -23.65 -26.51 -11.53
N LEU A 37 -23.86 -27.25 -10.45
CA LEU A 37 -23.50 -28.67 -10.37
C LEU A 37 -24.38 -29.54 -11.30
N GLU A 38 -25.69 -29.30 -11.31
CA GLU A 38 -26.63 -29.99 -12.21
C GLU A 38 -26.26 -29.76 -13.68
N ALA A 39 -25.94 -28.51 -14.06
CA ALA A 39 -25.47 -28.16 -15.40
C ALA A 39 -24.14 -28.83 -15.77
N ALA A 40 -23.31 -29.18 -14.78
CA ALA A 40 -22.07 -29.94 -14.95
C ALA A 40 -22.28 -31.47 -14.94
N GLY A 41 -23.53 -31.94 -14.89
CA GLY A 41 -23.88 -33.37 -14.86
C GLY A 41 -23.60 -34.05 -13.51
N VAL A 42 -23.48 -33.30 -12.41
CA VAL A 42 -23.19 -33.84 -11.09
C VAL A 42 -24.49 -34.15 -10.34
N PRO A 43 -24.69 -35.38 -9.84
CA PRO A 43 -25.80 -35.70 -8.94
C PRO A 43 -25.71 -34.88 -7.65
N VAL A 44 -26.74 -34.08 -7.35
CA VAL A 44 -26.73 -33.17 -6.21
C VAL A 44 -28.11 -33.02 -5.59
N TYR A 45 -28.17 -33.01 -4.27
CA TYR A 45 -29.40 -32.82 -3.51
C TYR A 45 -29.47 -31.39 -2.96
N ALA A 46 -30.68 -30.88 -2.78
CA ALA A 46 -30.87 -29.63 -2.05
C ALA A 46 -30.58 -29.81 -0.55
N VAL A 47 -29.98 -28.79 0.10
CA VAL A 47 -29.78 -28.83 1.59
C VAL A 47 -31.09 -28.99 2.34
N SER A 48 -32.22 -28.48 1.81
CA SER A 48 -33.56 -28.70 2.38
C SER A 48 -33.96 -30.17 2.46
N LYS A 49 -33.40 -31.03 1.60
CA LYS A 49 -33.61 -32.51 1.71
C LYS A 49 -32.85 -33.07 2.92
N LEU A 50 -31.73 -32.49 3.30
CA LEU A 50 -30.95 -32.88 4.47
C LEU A 50 -31.60 -32.35 5.75
N THR A 51 -32.09 -31.11 5.75
CA THR A 51 -32.64 -30.46 6.94
C THR A 51 -34.13 -30.78 7.20
N GLY A 52 -34.86 -31.21 6.16
CA GLY A 52 -36.31 -31.28 6.21
C GLY A 52 -37.03 -29.94 6.33
N PHE A 53 -36.27 -28.82 6.20
CA PHE A 53 -36.78 -27.47 6.40
C PHE A 53 -36.58 -26.61 5.11
N PRO A 54 -37.58 -25.80 4.69
CA PRO A 54 -37.47 -24.97 3.52
C PRO A 54 -36.51 -23.78 3.75
N GLU A 55 -36.01 -23.19 2.67
CA GLU A 55 -35.36 -21.87 2.73
C GLU A 55 -36.40 -20.81 3.08
N ILE A 56 -36.07 -19.92 4.05
CA ILE A 56 -36.96 -18.84 4.51
C ILE A 56 -36.27 -17.48 4.44
N LEU A 57 -37.04 -16.42 4.62
CA LEU A 57 -36.57 -15.03 4.60
C LEU A 57 -35.77 -14.68 3.32
N GLY A 58 -36.31 -15.12 2.15
CA GLY A 58 -35.63 -14.87 0.87
C GLY A 58 -34.28 -15.60 0.71
N GLY A 59 -34.05 -16.67 1.48
CA GLY A 59 -32.79 -17.43 1.44
C GLY A 59 -31.75 -17.00 2.47
N ARG A 60 -32.04 -16.01 3.32
CA ARG A 60 -31.14 -15.62 4.42
C ARG A 60 -30.94 -16.75 5.44
N VAL A 61 -31.93 -17.64 5.61
CA VAL A 61 -31.85 -18.82 6.47
C VAL A 61 -32.08 -20.05 5.62
N LYS A 62 -31.03 -20.82 5.39
CA LYS A 62 -31.04 -22.07 4.62
C LYS A 62 -30.05 -23.11 5.13
N THR A 63 -28.96 -22.72 5.75
CA THR A 63 -27.89 -23.58 6.27
C THR A 63 -27.69 -23.47 7.77
N LEU A 64 -28.25 -22.44 8.42
CA LEU A 64 -28.24 -22.28 9.88
C LEU A 64 -29.28 -23.22 10.51
N HIS A 65 -28.94 -24.50 10.58
CA HIS A 65 -29.83 -25.56 11.06
C HIS A 65 -29.05 -26.58 11.89
N PRO A 66 -29.62 -27.12 13.01
CA PRO A 66 -28.96 -28.12 13.85
C PRO A 66 -28.46 -29.34 13.06
N VAL A 67 -29.24 -29.83 12.09
CA VAL A 67 -28.87 -30.96 11.23
C VAL A 67 -27.56 -30.69 10.47
N VAL A 68 -27.36 -29.48 9.95
CA VAL A 68 -26.14 -29.11 9.23
C VAL A 68 -24.98 -28.98 10.21
N HIS A 69 -25.15 -28.15 11.25
CA HIS A 69 -24.07 -27.86 12.18
C HIS A 69 -23.71 -29.02 13.10
N GLY A 70 -24.69 -29.84 13.52
CA GLY A 70 -24.45 -31.09 14.24
C GLY A 70 -23.65 -32.10 13.41
N GLY A 71 -24.03 -32.26 12.11
CA GLY A 71 -23.29 -33.13 11.20
C GLY A 71 -21.83 -32.67 10.95
N ILE A 72 -21.58 -31.35 10.97
CA ILE A 72 -20.22 -30.76 10.81
C ILE A 72 -19.43 -30.86 12.11
N LEU A 73 -20.02 -30.55 13.27
CA LEU A 73 -19.33 -30.38 14.55
C LEU A 73 -19.12 -31.66 15.34
N ALA A 74 -19.87 -32.73 15.08
CA ALA A 74 -19.73 -33.99 15.79
C ALA A 74 -18.30 -34.55 15.64
N ARG A 75 -17.66 -34.83 16.79
CA ARG A 75 -16.32 -35.42 16.86
C ARG A 75 -16.39 -36.91 16.56
N ARG A 76 -15.59 -37.39 15.60
CA ARG A 76 -15.65 -38.77 15.12
C ARG A 76 -14.97 -39.77 16.04
N ASP A 77 -14.14 -39.28 16.97
CA ASP A 77 -13.39 -40.03 17.98
C ASP A 77 -14.08 -40.06 19.36
N VAL A 78 -15.24 -39.40 19.49
CA VAL A 78 -16.02 -39.33 20.74
C VAL A 78 -17.33 -40.08 20.59
N ASN A 79 -17.45 -41.22 21.28
CA ASN A 79 -18.63 -42.07 21.19
C ASN A 79 -19.94 -41.36 21.57
N ALA A 80 -19.92 -40.51 22.60
CA ALA A 80 -21.09 -39.73 23.01
C ALA A 80 -21.63 -38.83 21.90
N ASP A 81 -20.74 -38.17 21.13
CA ASP A 81 -21.14 -37.35 19.98
C ASP A 81 -21.78 -38.22 18.87
N LEU A 82 -21.23 -39.43 18.63
CA LEU A 82 -21.76 -40.37 17.64
C LEU A 82 -23.12 -40.94 18.04
N GLU A 83 -23.33 -41.23 19.32
CA GLU A 83 -24.60 -41.65 19.88
C GLU A 83 -25.64 -40.53 19.74
N GLU A 84 -25.31 -39.30 20.15
CA GLU A 84 -26.21 -38.14 20.08
C GLU A 84 -26.64 -37.82 18.63
N ILE A 85 -25.72 -37.80 17.66
CA ILE A 85 -26.09 -37.57 16.25
C ILE A 85 -26.96 -38.71 15.71
N SER A 86 -26.78 -39.96 16.20
CA SER A 86 -27.60 -41.10 15.82
C SER A 86 -29.01 -41.00 16.41
N GLU A 87 -29.14 -40.66 17.70
CA GLU A 87 -30.43 -40.46 18.38
C GLU A 87 -31.28 -39.39 17.69
N HIS A 88 -30.65 -38.32 17.23
CA HIS A 88 -31.30 -37.22 16.52
C HIS A 88 -31.41 -37.44 15.02
N ASN A 89 -31.06 -38.61 14.48
CA ASN A 89 -31.04 -38.92 13.05
C ASN A 89 -30.21 -37.92 12.22
N LEU A 90 -29.13 -37.40 12.81
CA LEU A 90 -28.21 -36.51 12.11
C LEU A 90 -27.15 -37.30 11.33
N ASN A 91 -26.78 -36.79 10.21
CA ASN A 91 -25.75 -37.40 9.36
C ASN A 91 -24.45 -36.63 9.41
N ALA A 92 -23.37 -37.33 9.61
CA ALA A 92 -22.03 -36.74 9.57
C ALA A 92 -21.69 -36.13 8.20
N ILE A 93 -21.07 -34.94 8.20
CA ILE A 93 -20.61 -34.24 7.02
C ILE A 93 -19.08 -34.25 7.03
N ASP A 94 -18.47 -34.62 5.92
CA ASP A 94 -17.04 -34.90 5.81
C ASP A 94 -16.27 -33.77 5.09
N LEU A 95 -16.97 -32.92 4.30
CA LEU A 95 -16.39 -31.81 3.57
C LEU A 95 -17.40 -30.67 3.44
N VAL A 96 -16.93 -29.43 3.63
CA VAL A 96 -17.68 -28.19 3.41
C VAL A 96 -16.87 -27.28 2.49
N ALA A 97 -17.42 -27.01 1.30
CA ALA A 97 -16.83 -26.01 0.39
C ALA A 97 -17.73 -24.78 0.34
N VAL A 98 -17.20 -23.68 0.82
CA VAL A 98 -17.88 -22.37 0.88
C VAL A 98 -16.88 -21.28 0.56
N ASN A 99 -17.15 -20.49 -0.46
CA ASN A 99 -16.58 -19.15 -0.59
C ASN A 99 -17.68 -18.12 -0.32
N LEU A 100 -17.28 -16.98 0.24
CA LEU A 100 -18.23 -16.00 0.77
C LEU A 100 -18.81 -15.12 -0.35
N TYR A 101 -19.89 -14.42 -0.04
CA TYR A 101 -20.47 -13.45 -0.97
C TYR A 101 -19.46 -12.36 -1.32
N PRO A 102 -19.54 -11.78 -2.56
CA PRO A 102 -18.57 -10.82 -3.08
C PRO A 102 -18.78 -9.41 -2.48
N PHE A 103 -18.69 -9.29 -1.16
CA PHE A 103 -18.90 -8.04 -0.44
C PHE A 103 -17.95 -6.94 -0.93
N GLU A 104 -16.64 -7.25 -1.04
CA GLU A 104 -15.60 -6.33 -1.50
C GLU A 104 -15.91 -5.74 -2.89
N GLU A 105 -16.29 -6.60 -3.83
CA GLU A 105 -16.63 -6.21 -5.20
C GLU A 105 -17.95 -5.41 -5.27
N THR A 106 -18.88 -5.72 -4.37
CA THR A 106 -20.16 -5.00 -4.32
C THR A 106 -19.96 -3.58 -3.80
N VAL A 107 -19.28 -3.41 -2.67
CA VAL A 107 -19.07 -2.08 -2.08
C VAL A 107 -18.09 -1.21 -2.88
N ALA A 108 -17.32 -1.80 -3.82
CA ALA A 108 -16.49 -1.05 -4.76
C ALA A 108 -17.30 -0.34 -5.86
N ARG A 109 -18.55 -0.73 -6.10
CA ARG A 109 -19.40 -0.10 -7.13
C ARG A 109 -19.95 1.23 -6.62
N PRO A 110 -19.77 2.34 -7.36
CA PRO A 110 -20.22 3.67 -6.90
C PRO A 110 -21.72 3.79 -6.62
N SER A 111 -22.55 2.92 -7.23
CA SER A 111 -24.00 2.93 -7.07
C SER A 111 -24.51 2.07 -5.93
N THR A 112 -23.63 1.38 -5.18
CA THR A 112 -24.03 0.48 -4.09
C THR A 112 -24.58 1.29 -2.91
N THR A 113 -25.81 0.97 -2.52
CA THR A 113 -26.41 1.52 -1.30
C THR A 113 -25.98 0.71 -0.07
N LEU A 114 -26.17 1.29 1.13
CA LEU A 114 -25.96 0.55 2.38
C LEU A 114 -26.82 -0.73 2.43
N SER A 115 -28.06 -0.65 1.96
CA SER A 115 -28.96 -1.81 1.90
C SER A 115 -28.39 -2.92 1.01
N ASP A 116 -27.86 -2.57 -0.16
CA ASP A 116 -27.24 -3.54 -1.07
C ASP A 116 -25.99 -4.18 -0.44
N ALA A 117 -25.19 -3.39 0.25
CA ALA A 117 -24.01 -3.89 0.97
C ALA A 117 -24.40 -4.87 2.08
N LEU A 118 -25.41 -4.56 2.89
CA LEU A 118 -25.91 -5.42 3.96
C LEU A 118 -26.43 -6.76 3.42
N GLU A 119 -27.08 -6.79 2.26
CA GLU A 119 -27.54 -8.03 1.61
C GLU A 119 -26.37 -8.94 1.12
N GLN A 120 -25.17 -8.38 0.99
CA GLN A 120 -23.96 -9.14 0.63
C GLN A 120 -23.15 -9.59 1.84
N ILE A 121 -23.63 -9.37 3.07
CA ILE A 121 -23.02 -9.95 4.27
C ILE A 121 -23.50 -11.39 4.41
N ASP A 122 -22.60 -12.33 4.15
CA ASP A 122 -22.85 -13.77 4.27
C ASP A 122 -22.79 -14.19 5.76
N ILE A 123 -23.86 -14.78 6.26
CA ILE A 123 -23.95 -15.29 7.62
C ILE A 123 -23.76 -16.81 7.63
N GLY A 124 -24.48 -17.52 6.77
CA GLY A 124 -24.51 -19.00 6.76
C GLY A 124 -23.20 -19.61 6.27
N GLY A 125 -22.57 -18.98 5.28
CA GLY A 125 -21.28 -19.41 4.73
C GLY A 125 -20.15 -19.40 5.75
N PRO A 126 -19.87 -18.25 6.39
CA PRO A 126 -18.88 -18.19 7.47
C PRO A 126 -19.18 -19.13 8.64
N ALA A 127 -20.45 -19.29 9.04
CA ALA A 127 -20.83 -20.20 10.11
C ALA A 127 -20.46 -21.66 9.80
N MET A 128 -20.82 -22.16 8.62
CA MET A 128 -20.45 -23.53 8.18
C MET A 128 -18.94 -23.70 8.03
N LEU A 129 -18.26 -22.73 7.43
CA LEU A 129 -16.82 -22.80 7.19
C LEU A 129 -16.04 -22.81 8.51
N ARG A 130 -16.43 -21.98 9.48
CA ARG A 130 -15.84 -21.96 10.83
C ARG A 130 -16.11 -23.26 11.60
N ALA A 131 -17.33 -23.81 11.49
CA ALA A 131 -17.66 -25.10 12.10
C ALA A 131 -16.79 -26.23 11.54
N ALA A 132 -16.65 -26.31 10.21
CA ALA A 132 -15.80 -27.30 9.55
C ALA A 132 -14.32 -27.12 9.93
N ALA A 133 -13.83 -25.88 9.96
CA ALA A 133 -12.46 -25.57 10.35
C ALA A 133 -12.18 -25.88 11.83
N LYS A 134 -13.16 -25.69 12.74
CA LYS A 134 -13.06 -26.10 14.14
C LYS A 134 -12.92 -27.64 14.28
N ASN A 135 -13.64 -28.40 13.45
CA ASN A 135 -13.62 -29.84 13.44
C ASN A 135 -12.76 -30.43 12.30
N TYR A 136 -11.64 -29.79 11.96
CA TYR A 136 -10.81 -30.13 10.79
C TYR A 136 -10.25 -31.55 10.82
N GLN A 137 -10.12 -32.17 11.98
CA GLN A 137 -9.71 -33.56 12.12
C GLN A 137 -10.70 -34.52 11.44
N ALA A 138 -11.98 -34.19 11.45
CA ALA A 138 -13.03 -34.97 10.84
C ALA A 138 -13.55 -34.39 9.52
N VAL A 139 -13.55 -33.05 9.35
CA VAL A 139 -14.18 -32.35 8.23
C VAL A 139 -13.15 -31.53 7.44
N LEU A 140 -13.21 -31.57 6.11
CA LEU A 140 -12.36 -30.74 5.24
C LEU A 140 -13.05 -29.40 4.95
N PRO A 141 -12.52 -28.25 5.42
CA PRO A 141 -13.04 -26.94 5.09
C PRO A 141 -12.36 -26.40 3.82
N LEU A 142 -13.13 -26.02 2.81
CA LEU A 142 -12.63 -25.42 1.56
C LEU A 142 -13.24 -24.03 1.35
N CYS A 143 -12.39 -23.03 1.16
CA CYS A 143 -12.83 -21.66 0.89
C CYS A 143 -12.27 -21.07 -0.42
N ASP A 144 -11.42 -21.81 -1.13
CA ASP A 144 -10.72 -21.32 -2.31
C ASP A 144 -10.73 -22.39 -3.41
N PRO A 145 -11.20 -22.06 -4.62
CA PRO A 145 -11.19 -22.97 -5.78
C PRO A 145 -9.80 -23.52 -6.13
N ALA A 146 -8.72 -22.79 -5.83
CA ALA A 146 -7.35 -23.24 -6.07
C ALA A 146 -6.98 -24.52 -5.27
N ASP A 147 -7.69 -24.81 -4.17
CA ASP A 147 -7.46 -26.01 -3.36
C ASP A 147 -8.15 -27.25 -3.92
N TYR A 148 -9.14 -27.12 -4.81
CA TYR A 148 -9.98 -28.24 -5.29
C TYR A 148 -9.19 -29.40 -5.89
N PRO A 149 -8.21 -29.17 -6.81
CA PRO A 149 -7.42 -30.27 -7.37
C PRO A 149 -6.58 -31.00 -6.31
N GLY A 150 -5.99 -30.25 -5.38
CA GLY A 150 -5.17 -30.81 -4.29
C GLY A 150 -5.99 -31.66 -3.34
N VAL A 151 -7.22 -31.25 -3.04
CA VAL A 151 -8.14 -31.99 -2.17
C VAL A 151 -8.64 -33.27 -2.85
N LEU A 152 -9.04 -33.22 -4.12
CA LEU A 152 -9.44 -34.41 -4.86
C LEU A 152 -8.30 -35.43 -4.93
N ALA A 153 -7.06 -34.98 -5.21
CA ALA A 153 -5.88 -35.84 -5.22
C ALA A 153 -5.60 -36.46 -3.84
N ALA A 154 -5.82 -35.71 -2.75
CA ALA A 154 -5.62 -36.21 -1.39
C ALA A 154 -6.70 -37.21 -0.97
N LEU A 155 -7.96 -36.99 -1.36
CA LEU A 155 -9.06 -37.91 -1.08
C LEU A 155 -8.96 -39.20 -1.88
N GLY A 156 -8.43 -39.16 -3.10
CA GLY A 156 -8.21 -40.34 -3.95
C GLY A 156 -7.06 -41.25 -3.50
N GLN A 157 -6.27 -40.85 -2.49
CA GLN A 157 -5.13 -41.61 -1.99
C GLN A 157 -5.19 -41.77 -0.47
N PRO A 158 -5.31 -43.01 0.06
CA PRO A 158 -5.34 -43.25 1.51
C PRO A 158 -4.17 -42.61 2.26
N GLY A 159 -4.44 -41.90 3.35
CA GLY A 159 -3.44 -41.26 4.20
C GLY A 159 -2.91 -39.92 3.72
N ARG A 160 -3.26 -39.46 2.53
CA ARG A 160 -2.73 -38.18 1.96
C ARG A 160 -3.46 -36.94 2.49
N ALA A 161 -4.72 -37.09 2.90
CA ALA A 161 -5.46 -36.07 3.65
C ALA A 161 -5.13 -36.16 5.16
N ASP A 162 -3.84 -36.10 5.48
CA ASP A 162 -3.31 -36.18 6.84
C ASP A 162 -3.69 -34.96 7.70
N GLU A 163 -3.33 -35.00 8.97
CA GLU A 163 -3.62 -33.93 9.93
C GLU A 163 -2.99 -32.59 9.49
N ALA A 164 -1.77 -32.61 9.00
CA ALA A 164 -1.08 -31.40 8.56
C ALA A 164 -1.77 -30.75 7.35
N PHE A 165 -2.26 -31.57 6.40
CA PHE A 165 -3.05 -31.10 5.26
C PHE A 165 -4.36 -30.48 5.72
N ARG A 166 -5.12 -31.16 6.58
CA ARG A 166 -6.40 -30.69 7.13
C ARG A 166 -6.22 -29.38 7.92
N ARG A 167 -5.20 -29.32 8.78
CA ARG A 167 -4.86 -28.14 9.57
C ARG A 167 -4.52 -26.92 8.71
N ARG A 168 -3.84 -27.10 7.58
CA ARG A 168 -3.58 -26.01 6.62
C ARG A 168 -4.87 -25.44 6.05
N LEU A 169 -5.80 -26.29 5.65
CA LEU A 169 -7.10 -25.86 5.12
C LEU A 169 -7.93 -25.13 6.20
N ALA A 170 -7.94 -25.64 7.42
CA ALA A 170 -8.61 -24.99 8.55
C ALA A 170 -8.03 -23.61 8.86
N ALA A 171 -6.71 -23.48 8.89
CA ALA A 171 -6.06 -22.19 9.07
C ALA A 171 -6.35 -21.21 7.92
N LYS A 172 -6.46 -21.72 6.66
CA LYS A 172 -6.87 -20.91 5.51
C LYS A 172 -8.31 -20.43 5.64
N ALA A 173 -9.23 -21.30 6.08
CA ALA A 173 -10.63 -20.97 6.31
C ALA A 173 -10.80 -19.87 7.36
N PHE A 174 -10.10 -19.96 8.51
CA PHE A 174 -10.16 -18.91 9.53
C PHE A 174 -9.54 -17.58 9.04
N ARG A 175 -8.44 -17.62 8.29
CA ARG A 175 -7.89 -16.38 7.67
C ARG A 175 -8.88 -15.76 6.68
N HIS A 176 -9.61 -16.59 5.92
CA HIS A 176 -10.59 -16.11 4.94
C HIS A 176 -11.76 -15.40 5.63
N THR A 177 -12.34 -15.99 6.69
CA THR A 177 -13.44 -15.38 7.45
C THR A 177 -12.97 -14.14 8.22
N ALA A 178 -11.79 -14.16 8.85
CA ALA A 178 -11.23 -13.01 9.55
C ALA A 178 -11.00 -11.81 8.61
N GLY A 179 -10.45 -12.04 7.42
CA GLY A 179 -10.28 -10.99 6.42
C GLY A 179 -11.59 -10.45 5.85
N TYR A 180 -12.62 -11.29 5.77
CA TYR A 180 -13.97 -10.90 5.39
C TYR A 180 -14.62 -10.01 6.44
N ASP A 181 -14.58 -10.41 7.71
CA ASP A 181 -15.14 -9.65 8.83
C ASP A 181 -14.40 -8.32 9.02
N ALA A 182 -13.06 -8.28 8.85
CA ALA A 182 -12.29 -7.05 8.90
C ALA A 182 -12.73 -6.03 7.82
N LEU A 183 -13.07 -6.50 6.62
CA LEU A 183 -13.55 -5.64 5.54
C LEU A 183 -14.94 -5.09 5.83
N ILE A 184 -15.85 -5.92 6.38
CA ILE A 184 -17.19 -5.50 6.79
C ILE A 184 -17.11 -4.46 7.91
N ALA A 185 -16.30 -4.72 8.94
CA ALA A 185 -16.11 -3.80 10.05
C ALA A 185 -15.58 -2.45 9.57
N ALA A 186 -14.59 -2.45 8.66
CA ALA A 186 -14.06 -1.22 8.08
C ALA A 186 -15.08 -0.46 7.21
N TYR A 187 -16.01 -1.17 6.54
CA TYR A 187 -17.08 -0.54 5.77
C TYR A 187 -18.13 0.11 6.66
N LEU A 188 -18.62 -0.60 7.67
CA LEU A 188 -19.66 -0.13 8.58
C LEU A 188 -19.16 0.97 9.53
N GLY A 189 -17.89 0.98 9.87
CA GLY A 189 -17.25 2.00 10.71
C GLY A 189 -16.81 3.26 9.96
N GLN A 190 -17.14 3.41 8.67
CA GLN A 190 -16.81 4.63 7.91
C GLN A 190 -17.59 5.83 8.47
N GLY A 191 -16.85 6.83 8.95
CA GLY A 191 -17.41 8.10 9.44
C GLY A 191 -17.68 8.15 10.94
N ASP A 192 -17.49 7.05 11.70
CA ASP A 192 -17.76 7.04 13.14
C ASP A 192 -16.54 7.49 13.97
N GLU A 193 -15.63 6.59 14.28
CA GLU A 193 -14.48 6.90 15.12
C GLU A 193 -13.16 6.78 14.36
N SER A 194 -12.32 7.80 14.44
CA SER A 194 -10.97 7.78 13.85
C SER A 194 -10.09 6.69 14.47
N TRP A 195 -10.30 6.38 15.77
CA TRP A 195 -9.46 5.46 16.56
C TRP A 195 -10.30 4.46 17.36
N PRO A 196 -10.86 3.40 16.72
CA PRO A 196 -11.63 2.38 17.42
C PRO A 196 -10.75 1.60 18.39
N GLN A 197 -11.35 1.07 19.47
CA GLN A 197 -10.64 0.27 20.46
C GLN A 197 -10.04 -1.02 19.85
N GLU A 198 -10.73 -1.62 18.87
CA GLU A 198 -10.24 -2.74 18.11
C GLU A 198 -10.16 -2.35 16.63
N LEU A 199 -8.97 -2.46 16.04
CA LEU A 199 -8.71 -2.10 14.65
C LEU A 199 -8.38 -3.35 13.83
N PRO A 200 -9.38 -4.02 13.24
CA PRO A 200 -9.14 -5.18 12.38
C PRO A 200 -8.52 -4.75 11.06
N LEU A 201 -7.48 -5.46 10.61
CA LEU A 201 -6.78 -5.18 9.37
C LEU A 201 -6.79 -6.39 8.44
N GLY A 202 -7.45 -6.26 7.31
CA GLY A 202 -7.43 -7.27 6.25
C GLY A 202 -6.23 -7.07 5.34
N LEU A 203 -5.30 -8.04 5.30
CA LEU A 203 -4.15 -8.03 4.42
C LEU A 203 -4.23 -9.18 3.41
N ARG A 204 -4.01 -8.87 2.11
CA ARG A 204 -3.90 -9.86 1.05
C ARG A 204 -2.47 -9.87 0.50
N ARG A 205 -1.80 -11.02 0.48
CA ARG A 205 -0.46 -11.14 -0.08
C ARG A 205 -0.49 -10.89 -1.59
N VAL A 206 0.30 -9.91 -2.04
CA VAL A 206 0.51 -9.57 -3.44
C VAL A 206 1.66 -10.39 -4.00
N GLN A 207 2.79 -10.41 -3.29
CA GLN A 207 4.01 -11.07 -3.74
C GLN A 207 4.79 -11.65 -2.56
N GLU A 208 5.36 -12.82 -2.72
CA GLU A 208 6.44 -13.32 -1.87
C GLU A 208 7.75 -12.73 -2.39
N LEU A 209 8.50 -12.08 -1.49
CA LEU A 209 9.74 -11.41 -1.86
C LEU A 209 10.93 -12.36 -1.68
N ARG A 210 11.94 -12.20 -2.51
CA ARG A 210 13.14 -13.06 -2.46
C ARG A 210 13.83 -12.99 -1.08
N TYR A 211 13.85 -11.78 -0.47
CA TYR A 211 14.32 -11.50 0.90
C TYR A 211 13.78 -10.13 1.36
N GLY A 212 13.98 -9.77 2.62
CA GLY A 212 13.63 -8.47 3.20
C GLY A 212 14.67 -7.38 2.90
N GLU A 213 14.89 -6.48 3.84
CA GLU A 213 15.97 -5.48 3.72
C GLU A 213 17.32 -6.15 3.52
N ASN A 214 17.53 -7.29 4.18
CA ASN A 214 18.77 -8.05 4.14
C ASN A 214 18.51 -9.49 3.64
N PRO A 215 19.51 -10.11 2.98
CA PRO A 215 19.36 -11.43 2.33
C PRO A 215 18.89 -12.56 3.26
N GLN A 216 19.19 -12.49 4.55
CA GLN A 216 18.81 -13.50 5.54
C GLN A 216 17.36 -13.37 6.04
N GLN A 217 16.66 -12.30 5.70
CA GLN A 217 15.31 -12.03 6.16
C GLN A 217 14.28 -12.52 5.14
N ARG A 218 13.30 -13.29 5.58
CA ARG A 218 12.14 -13.64 4.75
C ARG A 218 11.15 -12.46 4.72
N ALA A 219 10.55 -12.21 3.56
CA ALA A 219 9.61 -11.11 3.39
C ALA A 219 8.51 -11.41 2.38
N ALA A 220 7.42 -10.66 2.48
CA ALA A 220 6.34 -10.65 1.51
C ALA A 220 5.69 -9.25 1.47
N PHE A 221 5.14 -8.90 0.31
CA PHE A 221 4.37 -7.69 0.10
C PHE A 221 2.87 -7.99 0.22
N TYR A 222 2.16 -7.21 1.01
CA TYR A 222 0.73 -7.34 1.23
C TYR A 222 -0.01 -6.06 0.85
N ALA A 223 -1.14 -6.21 0.21
CA ALA A 223 -2.11 -5.14 0.00
C ALA A 223 -3.02 -5.02 1.22
N VAL A 224 -3.31 -3.80 1.64
CA VAL A 224 -4.37 -3.51 2.61
C VAL A 224 -5.71 -3.58 1.89
N ARG A 225 -6.62 -4.42 2.35
CA ARG A 225 -7.98 -4.50 1.81
C ARG A 225 -8.82 -3.36 2.37
N ARG A 226 -9.42 -2.59 1.48
CA ARG A 226 -10.25 -1.44 1.84
C ARG A 226 -11.61 -1.54 1.18
N PRO A 227 -12.70 -1.32 1.93
CA PRO A 227 -14.03 -1.35 1.36
C PRO A 227 -14.25 -0.17 0.40
N GLY A 228 -14.82 -0.45 -0.76
CA GLY A 228 -15.19 0.59 -1.73
C GLY A 228 -14.03 1.34 -2.39
N LYS A 229 -12.81 0.86 -2.24
CA LYS A 229 -11.63 1.45 -2.89
C LYS A 229 -10.86 0.42 -3.69
N ASP A 230 -10.49 0.79 -4.89
CA ASP A 230 -9.55 0.03 -5.70
C ASP A 230 -8.16 -0.01 -5.05
N ALA A 231 -7.34 -0.95 -5.49
CA ALA A 231 -5.93 -0.97 -5.11
C ALA A 231 -5.26 0.36 -5.49
N SER A 232 -4.38 0.86 -4.63
CA SER A 232 -3.71 2.16 -4.79
C SER A 232 -2.20 2.03 -4.69
N GLY A 233 -1.48 3.08 -5.05
CA GLY A 233 -0.02 3.13 -4.95
C GLY A 233 0.66 1.97 -5.66
N LEU A 234 1.71 1.42 -5.06
CA LEU A 234 2.49 0.33 -5.64
C LEU A 234 1.72 -0.99 -5.80
N VAL A 235 0.65 -1.20 -5.03
CA VAL A 235 -0.20 -2.38 -5.18
C VAL A 235 -0.92 -2.39 -6.53
N ALA A 236 -1.29 -1.21 -7.04
CA ALA A 236 -1.96 -1.04 -8.33
C ALA A 236 -1.00 -0.70 -9.47
N ALA A 237 0.29 -0.55 -9.19
CA ALA A 237 1.30 -0.30 -10.22
C ALA A 237 1.39 -1.46 -11.21
N ARG A 238 1.53 -1.12 -12.49
CA ARG A 238 1.77 -2.11 -13.54
C ARG A 238 3.26 -2.17 -13.86
N GLN A 239 3.90 -3.27 -13.51
CA GLN A 239 5.27 -3.50 -13.95
C GLN A 239 5.27 -3.88 -15.44
N LEU A 240 5.82 -3.00 -16.28
CA LEU A 240 5.87 -3.16 -17.72
C LEU A 240 7.09 -3.95 -18.17
N GLN A 241 8.18 -3.92 -17.38
CA GLN A 241 9.45 -4.55 -17.69
C GLN A 241 10.27 -4.80 -16.41
N GLY A 242 11.28 -5.65 -16.52
CA GLY A 242 12.35 -5.81 -15.54
C GLY A 242 12.17 -6.99 -14.59
N LYS A 243 13.16 -7.15 -13.70
CA LYS A 243 13.15 -8.16 -12.63
C LYS A 243 12.02 -7.93 -11.63
N PRO A 244 11.55 -8.95 -10.90
CA PRO A 244 10.61 -8.76 -9.79
C PRO A 244 11.14 -7.71 -8.79
N LEU A 245 10.21 -6.95 -8.19
CA LEU A 245 10.55 -5.97 -7.16
C LEU A 245 11.11 -6.67 -5.91
N SER A 246 12.16 -6.10 -5.33
CA SER A 246 12.66 -6.47 -4.01
C SER A 246 12.00 -5.61 -2.92
N TYR A 247 12.22 -5.97 -1.66
CA TYR A 247 11.77 -5.20 -0.50
C TYR A 247 12.25 -3.74 -0.58
N ASN A 248 13.55 -3.53 -0.80
CA ASN A 248 14.13 -2.18 -0.91
C ASN A 248 13.62 -1.43 -2.15
N ASN A 249 13.38 -2.13 -3.26
CA ASN A 249 12.77 -1.51 -4.44
C ASN A 249 11.38 -0.96 -4.15
N ILE A 250 10.57 -1.68 -3.36
CA ILE A 250 9.22 -1.24 -2.97
C ILE A 250 9.29 -0.01 -2.07
N LEU A 251 10.18 0.00 -1.07
CA LEU A 251 10.36 1.16 -0.18
C LEU A 251 10.81 2.41 -0.93
N ASP A 252 11.84 2.27 -1.78
CA ASP A 252 12.39 3.41 -2.52
C ASP A 252 11.42 3.90 -3.62
N ALA A 253 10.65 2.99 -4.24
CA ALA A 253 9.63 3.34 -5.22
C ALA A 253 8.44 4.09 -4.59
N ASP A 254 7.99 3.69 -3.38
CA ASP A 254 6.96 4.41 -2.64
C ASP A 254 7.43 5.82 -2.28
N ALA A 255 8.65 5.96 -1.76
CA ALA A 255 9.24 7.26 -1.44
C ALA A 255 9.38 8.15 -2.69
N ALA A 256 9.79 7.56 -3.83
CA ALA A 256 9.94 8.30 -5.08
C ALA A 256 8.60 8.79 -5.63
N TRP A 257 7.59 7.93 -5.61
CA TRP A 257 6.26 8.30 -6.09
C TRP A 257 5.58 9.31 -5.18
N ALA A 258 5.72 9.17 -3.86
CA ALA A 258 5.25 10.17 -2.90
C ALA A 258 5.89 11.55 -3.16
N ALA A 259 7.21 11.59 -3.35
CA ALA A 259 7.94 12.85 -3.53
C ALA A 259 7.50 13.63 -4.76
N VAL A 260 7.28 12.98 -5.93
CA VAL A 260 6.84 13.69 -7.14
C VAL A 260 5.35 14.04 -7.12
N SER A 261 4.55 13.30 -6.36
CA SER A 261 3.09 13.49 -6.31
C SER A 261 2.66 14.72 -5.52
N ASP A 262 3.55 15.31 -4.73
CA ASP A 262 3.32 16.56 -3.99
C ASP A 262 3.43 17.80 -4.86
N TYR A 263 3.80 17.66 -6.09
CA TYR A 263 4.10 18.81 -6.95
C TYR A 263 3.26 18.82 -8.24
N HIS A 264 2.98 20.04 -8.67
CA HIS A 264 2.50 20.36 -10.00
C HIS A 264 3.28 21.58 -10.50
N PRO A 265 3.63 21.69 -11.76
CA PRO A 265 3.45 20.76 -12.88
C PRO A 265 4.49 19.62 -12.92
N VAL A 266 5.36 19.58 -13.94
CA VAL A 266 6.31 18.48 -14.14
C VAL A 266 7.37 18.45 -13.05
N THR A 267 7.52 17.29 -12.43
CA THR A 267 8.51 17.08 -11.36
C THR A 267 9.19 15.73 -11.53
N VAL A 268 10.50 15.72 -11.30
CA VAL A 268 11.33 14.51 -11.30
C VAL A 268 12.01 14.38 -9.94
N ALA A 269 11.93 13.20 -9.36
CA ALA A 269 12.68 12.80 -8.17
C ALA A 269 13.65 11.66 -8.49
N ILE A 270 14.83 11.72 -7.91
CA ILE A 270 15.78 10.62 -7.87
C ILE A 270 15.99 10.24 -6.41
N ILE A 271 15.54 9.05 -6.07
CA ILE A 271 15.54 8.55 -4.68
C ILE A 271 16.61 7.48 -4.51
N LYS A 272 17.27 7.50 -3.39
CA LYS A 272 18.14 6.43 -2.93
C LYS A 272 18.04 6.28 -1.41
N HIS A 273 17.76 5.04 -0.97
CA HIS A 273 17.56 4.74 0.46
C HIS A 273 16.48 5.64 1.09
N THR A 274 15.35 5.74 0.39
CA THR A 274 14.16 6.56 0.75
C THR A 274 14.39 8.07 0.87
N ASN A 275 15.56 8.59 0.49
CA ASN A 275 15.83 10.03 0.51
C ASN A 275 16.01 10.58 -0.91
N PRO A 276 15.56 11.81 -1.19
CA PRO A 276 15.74 12.45 -2.49
C PRO A 276 17.17 12.98 -2.66
N CYS A 277 18.01 12.25 -3.37
CA CYS A 277 19.31 12.77 -3.81
C CYS A 277 19.20 13.75 -4.97
N GLY A 278 18.05 13.80 -5.64
CA GLY A 278 17.68 14.77 -6.64
C GLY A 278 16.17 14.99 -6.65
N LEU A 279 15.76 16.26 -6.74
CA LEU A 279 14.36 16.63 -6.89
C LEU A 279 14.31 17.97 -7.63
N ALA A 280 13.53 18.04 -8.69
CA ALA A 280 13.35 19.28 -9.44
C ALA A 280 11.97 19.38 -10.04
N ARG A 281 11.45 20.60 -10.08
CA ARG A 281 10.18 21.00 -10.67
C ARG A 281 10.42 22.01 -11.78
N VAL A 282 9.69 21.86 -12.88
CA VAL A 282 9.72 22.79 -14.02
C VAL A 282 8.30 23.13 -14.42
N ASP A 283 7.96 24.43 -14.43
CA ASP A 283 6.61 24.90 -14.79
C ASP A 283 6.35 24.75 -16.29
N ASP A 284 7.20 25.35 -17.13
CA ASP A 284 7.20 25.19 -18.58
C ASP A 284 8.59 25.49 -19.15
N ALA A 285 9.07 24.62 -20.02
CA ALA A 285 10.32 24.81 -20.78
C ALA A 285 10.09 24.60 -22.29
N GLY A 286 8.93 25.01 -22.80
CA GLY A 286 8.57 24.85 -24.20
C GLY A 286 7.84 23.51 -24.50
N GLY A 287 6.98 23.08 -23.58
CA GLY A 287 6.14 21.91 -23.67
C GLY A 287 6.59 20.75 -22.77
N LEU A 288 5.72 19.74 -22.66
CA LEU A 288 5.84 18.65 -21.69
C LEU A 288 7.17 17.89 -21.79
N ASP A 289 7.59 17.55 -23.01
CA ASP A 289 8.82 16.79 -23.24
C ASP A 289 10.07 17.57 -22.81
N SER A 290 10.12 18.85 -23.15
CA SER A 290 11.22 19.73 -22.76
C SER A 290 11.25 19.98 -21.26
N SER A 291 10.08 20.17 -20.63
CA SER A 291 9.95 20.37 -19.19
C SER A 291 10.36 19.12 -18.40
N THR A 292 9.98 17.93 -18.88
CA THR A 292 10.37 16.67 -18.25
C THR A 292 11.89 16.44 -18.35
N LEU A 293 12.48 16.77 -19.51
CA LEU A 293 13.93 16.64 -19.69
C LEU A 293 14.69 17.62 -18.79
N ALA A 294 14.28 18.88 -18.75
CA ALA A 294 14.88 19.88 -17.88
C ALA A 294 14.77 19.50 -16.39
N ALA A 295 13.59 19.02 -15.96
CA ALA A 295 13.39 18.55 -14.59
C ALA A 295 14.29 17.35 -14.25
N TYR A 296 14.48 16.39 -15.18
CA TYR A 296 15.39 15.28 -14.99
C TYR A 296 16.86 15.73 -14.86
N GLU A 297 17.31 16.62 -15.72
CA GLU A 297 18.70 17.14 -15.69
C GLU A 297 18.98 17.92 -14.40
N LEU A 298 18.03 18.75 -13.97
CA LEU A 298 18.13 19.51 -12.72
C LEU A 298 18.11 18.57 -11.49
N ALA A 299 17.22 17.58 -11.46
CA ALA A 299 17.18 16.59 -10.39
C ALA A 299 18.50 15.81 -10.31
N LEU A 300 19.01 15.37 -11.47
CA LEU A 300 20.29 14.65 -11.54
C LEU A 300 21.46 15.52 -11.06
N ALA A 301 21.43 16.83 -11.32
CA ALA A 301 22.46 17.77 -10.87
C ALA A 301 22.47 17.95 -9.33
N GLY A 302 21.42 17.54 -8.62
CA GLY A 302 21.36 17.57 -7.15
C GLY A 302 22.51 16.82 -6.49
N ASP A 303 22.61 15.50 -6.75
CA ASP A 303 23.74 14.66 -6.37
C ASP A 303 23.95 13.57 -7.42
N PRO A 304 24.75 13.84 -8.48
CA PRO A 304 24.98 12.88 -9.56
C PRO A 304 25.67 11.58 -9.11
N GLN A 305 26.40 11.61 -8.01
CA GLN A 305 27.10 10.44 -7.48
C GLN A 305 26.11 9.50 -6.77
N ALA A 306 25.26 10.04 -5.89
CA ALA A 306 24.26 9.28 -5.18
C ALA A 306 23.17 8.75 -6.12
N ALA A 307 22.87 9.44 -7.21
CA ALA A 307 21.87 9.03 -8.21
C ALA A 307 22.15 7.67 -8.87
N PHE A 308 23.40 7.21 -8.90
CA PHE A 308 23.77 5.89 -9.46
C PHE A 308 23.11 4.74 -8.67
N GLY A 309 22.35 3.91 -9.38
CA GLY A 309 21.60 2.80 -8.78
C GLY A 309 20.38 3.25 -7.96
N GLY A 310 19.96 4.52 -8.10
CA GLY A 310 18.74 5.04 -7.50
C GLY A 310 17.49 4.70 -8.31
N ILE A 311 16.39 5.33 -7.93
CA ILE A 311 15.07 5.23 -8.55
C ILE A 311 14.69 6.58 -9.10
N VAL A 312 14.26 6.63 -10.37
CA VAL A 312 13.75 7.83 -11.02
C VAL A 312 12.23 7.78 -11.04
N ALA A 313 11.59 8.80 -10.50
CA ALA A 313 10.14 9.02 -10.61
C ALA A 313 9.86 10.31 -11.37
N VAL A 314 8.87 10.26 -12.26
CA VAL A 314 8.39 11.39 -13.05
C VAL A 314 6.87 11.45 -12.90
N ASN A 315 6.31 12.61 -12.52
CA ASN A 315 4.85 12.77 -12.39
C ASN A 315 4.14 13.09 -13.72
N ALA A 316 4.83 12.93 -14.83
CA ALA A 316 4.33 13.14 -16.19
C ALA A 316 4.62 11.93 -17.07
N PRO A 317 3.93 11.74 -18.22
CA PRO A 317 4.26 10.72 -19.20
C PRO A 317 5.72 10.81 -19.68
N VAL A 318 6.37 9.64 -19.86
CA VAL A 318 7.76 9.54 -20.33
C VAL A 318 7.77 9.15 -21.80
N GLY A 319 8.35 10.00 -22.64
CA GLY A 319 8.59 9.78 -24.06
C GLY A 319 9.96 9.17 -24.36
N GLY A 320 10.24 8.94 -25.67
CA GLY A 320 11.50 8.34 -26.12
C GLY A 320 12.74 9.17 -25.76
N VAL A 321 12.66 10.50 -25.91
CA VAL A 321 13.80 11.40 -25.62
C VAL A 321 14.19 11.37 -24.14
N GLN A 322 13.21 11.41 -23.24
CA GLN A 322 13.45 11.31 -21.81
C GLN A 322 14.00 9.93 -21.43
N ALA A 323 13.46 8.88 -22.02
CA ALA A 323 13.93 7.52 -21.83
C ALA A 323 15.39 7.35 -22.28
N GLU A 324 15.81 7.96 -23.40
CA GLU A 324 17.21 7.98 -23.84
C GLU A 324 18.12 8.64 -22.80
N CYS A 325 17.73 9.80 -22.26
CA CYS A 325 18.52 10.50 -21.25
C CYS A 325 18.61 9.70 -19.95
N ILE A 326 17.50 9.14 -19.47
CA ILE A 326 17.46 8.28 -18.27
C ILE A 326 18.32 7.04 -18.50
N SER A 327 18.27 6.43 -19.68
CA SER A 327 19.00 5.19 -19.99
C SER A 327 20.51 5.35 -20.03
N ARG A 328 21.06 6.57 -20.12
CA ARG A 328 22.50 6.83 -20.09
C ARG A 328 23.16 6.50 -18.74
N ARG A 329 22.35 6.37 -17.68
CA ARG A 329 22.83 6.01 -16.34
C ARG A 329 22.21 4.71 -15.86
N PHE A 330 22.83 4.11 -14.85
CA PHE A 330 22.29 2.93 -14.20
C PHE A 330 21.29 3.36 -13.11
N TYR A 331 20.03 2.94 -13.29
CA TYR A 331 18.97 3.02 -12.30
C TYR A 331 18.36 1.64 -12.07
N GLU A 332 17.80 1.43 -10.91
CA GLU A 332 17.10 0.19 -10.57
C GLU A 332 15.63 0.20 -11.06
N ILE A 333 14.98 1.37 -11.01
CA ILE A 333 13.56 1.53 -11.35
C ILE A 333 13.36 2.89 -12.03
N VAL A 334 12.41 2.93 -12.97
CA VAL A 334 11.82 4.16 -13.50
C VAL A 334 10.31 4.09 -13.29
N LEU A 335 9.74 5.15 -12.68
CA LEU A 335 8.33 5.30 -12.37
C LEU A 335 7.75 6.48 -13.15
N ALA A 336 6.58 6.29 -13.77
CA ALA A 336 5.82 7.38 -14.39
C ALA A 336 4.34 6.97 -14.48
N PRO A 337 3.39 7.91 -14.69
CA PRO A 337 1.99 7.53 -14.94
C PRO A 337 1.85 6.72 -16.23
N GLU A 338 2.61 7.07 -17.27
CA GLU A 338 2.56 6.41 -18.58
C GLU A 338 3.93 6.43 -19.28
N PHE A 339 4.13 5.48 -20.19
CA PHE A 339 5.31 5.39 -21.05
C PHE A 339 4.87 5.25 -22.51
N SER A 340 5.44 6.04 -23.41
CA SER A 340 5.21 5.87 -24.84
C SER A 340 5.85 4.57 -25.36
N ALA A 341 5.40 4.09 -26.52
CA ALA A 341 6.00 2.92 -27.16
C ALA A 341 7.50 3.12 -27.43
N GLY A 342 7.91 4.32 -27.87
CA GLY A 342 9.33 4.65 -28.06
C GLY A 342 10.12 4.66 -26.76
N ALA A 343 9.52 5.10 -25.64
CA ALA A 343 10.17 5.01 -24.33
C ALA A 343 10.41 3.57 -23.90
N LEU A 344 9.42 2.68 -24.09
CA LEU A 344 9.54 1.26 -23.76
C LEU A 344 10.58 0.55 -24.65
N GLU A 345 10.68 0.92 -25.92
CA GLU A 345 11.71 0.39 -26.82
C GLU A 345 13.12 0.77 -26.33
N VAL A 346 13.36 2.03 -25.98
CA VAL A 346 14.65 2.51 -25.46
C VAL A 346 14.99 1.83 -24.13
N LEU A 347 14.08 1.83 -23.16
CA LEU A 347 14.28 1.23 -21.85
C LEU A 347 14.40 -0.30 -21.94
N GLY A 348 13.79 -0.93 -22.95
CA GLY A 348 13.88 -2.36 -23.28
C GLY A 348 15.31 -2.84 -23.57
N SER A 349 16.21 -1.94 -23.97
CA SER A 349 17.63 -2.26 -24.10
C SER A 349 18.30 -2.70 -22.79
N ARG A 350 17.66 -2.46 -21.64
CA ARG A 350 18.09 -2.83 -20.30
C ARG A 350 17.08 -3.77 -19.65
N PRO A 351 17.13 -5.08 -19.93
CA PRO A 351 16.07 -6.02 -19.53
C PRO A 351 15.90 -6.16 -18.01
N ASP A 352 16.92 -5.82 -17.23
CA ASP A 352 16.88 -5.86 -15.76
C ASP A 352 16.24 -4.62 -15.12
N LEU A 353 16.18 -3.49 -15.84
CA LEU A 353 15.57 -2.24 -15.38
C LEU A 353 14.07 -2.43 -15.17
N ARG A 354 13.58 -2.10 -14.00
CA ARG A 354 12.15 -2.14 -13.70
C ARG A 354 11.48 -0.87 -14.19
N VAL A 355 10.43 -1.01 -14.96
CA VAL A 355 9.62 0.10 -15.47
C VAL A 355 8.21 -0.07 -14.93
N LEU A 356 7.73 0.91 -14.16
CA LEU A 356 6.44 0.85 -13.49
C LEU A 356 5.53 2.00 -13.96
N ALA A 357 4.37 1.64 -14.51
CA ALA A 357 3.28 2.61 -14.72
C ALA A 357 2.48 2.73 -13.42
N MET A 358 2.44 3.94 -12.89
CA MET A 358 1.90 4.25 -11.57
C MET A 358 0.52 4.89 -11.64
N PRO A 359 -0.42 4.48 -10.79
CA PRO A 359 -1.66 5.22 -10.57
C PRO A 359 -1.37 6.51 -9.77
N PRO A 360 -2.34 7.44 -9.67
CA PRO A 360 -2.23 8.58 -8.76
C PRO A 360 -1.86 8.14 -7.34
N TYR A 361 -1.06 8.94 -6.63
CA TYR A 361 -0.68 8.65 -5.26
C TYR A 361 -1.90 8.76 -4.33
N PRO A 362 -2.15 7.80 -3.45
CA PRO A 362 -3.31 7.80 -2.58
C PRO A 362 -3.16 8.85 -1.47
N ALA A 363 -4.06 9.83 -1.46
CA ALA A 363 -4.10 10.84 -0.41
C ALA A 363 -4.82 10.31 0.86
N GLY A 364 -4.39 10.79 2.03
CA GLY A 364 -5.08 10.59 3.31
C GLY A 364 -5.08 9.15 3.85
N GLU A 365 -4.16 8.29 3.39
CA GLU A 365 -4.02 6.93 3.90
C GLU A 365 -3.32 6.90 5.26
N LEU A 366 -3.82 6.05 6.18
CA LEU A 366 -3.15 5.82 7.45
C LEU A 366 -1.74 5.26 7.24
N ARG A 367 -0.79 5.77 8.01
CA ARG A 367 0.60 5.29 8.05
C ARG A 367 0.77 4.33 9.22
N TRP A 368 1.45 3.23 8.95
CA TRP A 368 1.65 2.12 9.88
C TRP A 368 3.13 1.94 10.15
N ARG A 369 3.50 1.80 11.41
CA ARG A 369 4.88 1.53 11.80
C ARG A 369 4.93 0.43 12.86
N SER A 370 5.62 -0.64 12.57
CA SER A 370 5.86 -1.71 13.54
C SER A 370 6.81 -1.25 14.64
N VAL A 371 6.46 -1.58 15.88
CA VAL A 371 7.31 -1.43 17.07
C VAL A 371 7.30 -2.73 17.85
N ALA A 372 8.24 -2.91 18.77
CA ALA A 372 8.25 -4.12 19.58
C ALA A 372 6.94 -4.29 20.35
N GLY A 373 6.22 -5.36 20.06
CA GLY A 373 4.95 -5.69 20.71
C GLY A 373 3.72 -4.92 20.20
N GLY A 374 3.85 -4.10 19.13
CA GLY A 374 2.70 -3.33 18.64
C GLY A 374 2.90 -2.66 17.29
N VAL A 375 1.93 -1.83 16.94
CA VAL A 375 1.93 -1.02 15.73
C VAL A 375 1.52 0.40 16.09
N LEU A 376 2.29 1.39 15.65
CA LEU A 376 1.86 2.78 15.65
C LEU A 376 1.07 3.06 14.38
N VAL A 377 -0.06 3.72 14.53
CA VAL A 377 -0.92 4.15 13.43
C VAL A 377 -1.12 5.65 13.54
N GLN A 378 -0.99 6.36 12.42
CA GLN A 378 -1.21 7.79 12.37
C GLN A 378 -1.84 8.17 11.02
N GLU A 379 -2.42 9.36 10.95
CA GLU A 379 -2.81 9.96 9.68
C GLU A 379 -1.57 10.28 8.84
N ALA A 380 -1.75 10.32 7.52
CA ALA A 380 -0.70 10.80 6.64
C ALA A 380 -0.39 12.27 6.93
N ASP A 381 0.89 12.62 6.87
CA ASP A 381 1.32 14.01 6.92
C ASP A 381 0.94 14.68 5.59
N CYS A 382 -0.14 15.46 5.60
CA CYS A 382 -0.64 16.17 4.43
C CYS A 382 -0.14 17.62 4.48
N LEU A 383 0.47 18.08 3.38
CA LEU A 383 0.83 19.50 3.23
C LEU A 383 -0.43 20.33 2.98
N ASP A 384 -0.51 21.46 3.68
CA ASP A 384 -1.34 22.58 3.27
C ASP A 384 -0.50 23.51 2.38
N ASP A 385 -0.96 23.73 1.15
CA ASP A 385 -0.29 24.61 0.18
C ASP A 385 -0.12 26.04 0.69
N THR A 386 -0.85 26.43 1.72
CA THR A 386 -0.81 27.75 2.35
C THR A 386 0.23 27.89 3.45
N GLU A 387 0.86 26.81 3.92
CA GLU A 387 1.77 26.85 5.08
C GLU A 387 2.95 27.83 4.90
N VAL A 388 3.59 27.84 3.73
CA VAL A 388 4.67 28.78 3.44
C VAL A 388 4.11 30.15 3.09
N ALA A 389 3.12 30.22 2.20
CA ALA A 389 2.51 31.47 1.76
C ALA A 389 1.79 32.21 2.91
N GLY A 390 1.16 31.48 3.83
CA GLY A 390 0.53 32.02 5.05
C GLY A 390 1.51 32.13 6.24
N GLY A 391 2.74 31.69 6.06
CA GLY A 391 3.77 31.74 7.11
C GLY A 391 4.15 33.17 7.48
N ARG A 392 4.56 33.33 8.73
CA ARG A 392 4.96 34.64 9.25
C ARG A 392 6.42 34.92 8.96
N VAL A 393 6.74 35.99 8.20
CA VAL A 393 8.09 36.52 8.11
C VAL A 393 8.46 37.11 9.46
N VAL A 394 9.54 36.59 10.08
CA VAL A 394 9.96 36.94 11.45
C VAL A 394 11.21 37.80 11.48
N THR A 395 11.90 37.95 10.36
CA THR A 395 13.10 38.79 10.17
C THR A 395 12.75 40.12 9.56
N ARG A 396 13.72 41.08 9.64
CA ARG A 396 13.59 42.41 9.00
C ARG A 396 13.56 42.33 7.48
N ARG A 397 14.32 41.37 6.91
CA ARG A 397 14.33 41.11 5.49
C ARG A 397 13.17 40.20 5.11
N THR A 398 12.46 40.54 4.04
CA THR A 398 11.43 39.71 3.41
C THR A 398 12.04 38.92 2.25
N PRO A 399 11.66 37.66 1.99
CA PRO A 399 12.11 36.94 0.81
C PRO A 399 11.70 37.63 -0.50
N SER A 400 12.51 37.50 -1.57
CA SER A 400 12.12 37.89 -2.93
C SER A 400 11.11 36.87 -3.50
N ASP A 401 10.52 37.18 -4.66
CA ASP A 401 9.56 36.29 -5.33
C ASP A 401 10.20 34.93 -5.68
N GLU A 402 11.45 34.94 -6.14
CA GLU A 402 12.22 33.71 -6.45
C GLU A 402 12.52 32.92 -5.17
N GLU A 403 12.87 33.61 -4.08
CA GLU A 403 13.09 32.96 -2.79
C GLU A 403 11.78 32.34 -2.24
N TRP A 404 10.63 33.00 -2.44
CA TRP A 404 9.34 32.42 -2.07
C TRP A 404 9.04 31.12 -2.83
N LEU A 405 9.29 31.10 -4.13
CA LEU A 405 9.14 29.89 -4.96
C LEU A 405 10.07 28.76 -4.49
N ALA A 406 11.33 29.09 -4.24
CA ALA A 406 12.31 28.12 -3.76
C ALA A 406 11.99 27.62 -2.35
N LEU A 407 11.51 28.48 -1.43
CA LEU A 407 11.09 28.11 -0.09
C LEU A 407 9.87 27.17 -0.10
N ALA A 408 8.87 27.46 -0.94
CA ALA A 408 7.70 26.59 -1.10
C ALA A 408 8.09 25.21 -1.65
N PHE A 409 9.01 25.18 -2.61
CA PHE A 409 9.57 23.91 -3.12
C PHE A 409 10.36 23.17 -2.05
N ALA A 410 11.27 23.84 -1.36
CA ALA A 410 12.14 23.25 -0.33
C ALA A 410 11.32 22.72 0.87
N TRP A 411 10.24 23.40 1.23
CA TRP A 411 9.33 22.99 2.30
C TRP A 411 8.61 21.68 2.00
N ARG A 412 8.15 21.50 0.76
CA ARG A 412 7.60 20.22 0.31
C ARG A 412 8.66 19.14 0.26
N ALA A 413 9.87 19.47 -0.22
CA ALA A 413 10.98 18.52 -0.34
C ALA A 413 11.44 18.00 1.04
N VAL A 414 11.54 18.86 2.07
CA VAL A 414 12.09 18.48 3.38
C VAL A 414 11.24 17.42 4.10
N ARG A 415 9.94 17.37 3.84
CA ARG A 415 9.01 16.37 4.35
C ARG A 415 9.34 14.94 3.92
N HIS A 416 10.01 14.78 2.77
CA HIS A 416 10.44 13.49 2.24
C HIS A 416 11.85 13.08 2.67
N VAL A 417 12.48 13.87 3.53
CA VAL A 417 13.85 13.63 4.02
C VAL A 417 13.82 13.15 5.46
N LYS A 418 14.66 12.16 5.77
CA LYS A 418 14.73 11.61 7.14
C LYS A 418 15.25 12.63 8.14
N SER A 419 14.54 12.76 9.27
CA SER A 419 14.81 13.75 10.36
C SER A 419 16.11 13.41 11.13
N ASN A 420 16.87 14.41 11.62
CA ASN A 420 16.72 15.83 11.35
C ASN A 420 17.03 16.10 9.87
N ALA A 421 16.12 16.81 9.20
CA ALA A 421 16.19 17.03 7.77
C ALA A 421 16.43 18.50 7.44
N ILE A 422 17.36 18.75 6.51
CA ILE A 422 17.62 20.04 5.90
C ILE A 422 17.66 19.87 4.37
N VAL A 423 16.96 20.74 3.67
CA VAL A 423 16.99 20.85 2.20
C VAL A 423 17.44 22.24 1.80
N LEU A 424 18.44 22.29 0.91
CA LEU A 424 18.80 23.51 0.19
C LEU A 424 18.21 23.46 -1.22
N ALA A 425 17.57 24.53 -1.64
CA ALA A 425 16.97 24.64 -2.97
C ALA A 425 17.25 25.99 -3.61
N GLN A 426 17.17 26.03 -4.95
CA GLN A 426 17.28 27.23 -5.74
C GLN A 426 16.12 27.33 -6.73
N ALA A 427 15.68 28.53 -7.02
CA ALA A 427 14.85 28.84 -8.18
C ALA A 427 15.73 29.42 -9.32
N GLY A 428 15.38 29.08 -10.55
CA GLY A 428 16.03 29.62 -11.74
C GLY A 428 15.60 31.06 -12.03
N GLU A 429 16.51 31.83 -12.56
CA GLU A 429 16.28 33.22 -12.98
C GLU A 429 16.30 33.36 -14.51
N GLY A 430 15.69 34.43 -15.03
CA GLY A 430 15.70 34.74 -16.46
C GLY A 430 15.11 33.61 -17.31
N PRO A 431 15.87 33.02 -18.26
CA PRO A 431 15.38 31.89 -19.09
C PRO A 431 15.03 30.62 -18.33
N ALA A 432 15.53 30.46 -17.10
CA ALA A 432 15.23 29.35 -16.22
C ALA A 432 14.12 29.68 -15.19
N ALA A 433 13.43 30.83 -15.32
CA ALA A 433 12.33 31.19 -14.44
C ALA A 433 11.24 30.06 -14.43
N GLY A 434 10.67 29.76 -13.26
CA GLY A 434 9.73 28.67 -13.09
C GLY A 434 10.36 27.27 -12.91
N GLN A 435 11.70 27.19 -12.83
CA GLN A 435 12.43 26.00 -12.47
C GLN A 435 12.85 26.07 -11.00
N THR A 436 12.66 25.00 -10.25
CA THR A 436 13.14 24.87 -8.87
C THR A 436 13.80 23.51 -8.66
N ALA A 437 14.93 23.50 -7.97
CA ALA A 437 15.67 22.26 -7.76
C ALA A 437 16.31 22.18 -6.37
N LEU A 438 16.36 20.97 -5.83
CA LEU A 438 17.18 20.62 -4.68
C LEU A 438 18.66 20.70 -5.07
N VAL A 439 19.46 21.45 -4.32
CA VAL A 439 20.89 21.61 -4.55
C VAL A 439 21.76 20.96 -3.47
N GLY A 440 21.18 20.66 -2.33
CA GLY A 440 21.85 19.97 -1.22
C GLY A 440 20.87 19.46 -0.19
N MET A 441 21.23 18.37 0.49
CA MET A 441 20.38 17.72 1.49
C MET A 441 21.24 17.17 2.63
N GLY A 442 20.76 17.37 3.86
CA GLY A 442 21.24 16.67 5.05
C GLY A 442 20.10 15.88 5.68
N ALA A 443 20.27 14.57 5.88
CA ALA A 443 19.26 13.66 6.31
C ALA A 443 19.70 12.82 7.52
N GLY A 444 18.76 12.52 8.42
CA GLY A 444 18.92 11.48 9.45
C GLY A 444 19.97 11.80 10.52
N GLN A 445 20.27 13.07 10.76
CA GLN A 445 21.28 13.45 11.73
C GLN A 445 20.70 13.68 13.14
N PRO A 446 21.37 13.20 14.20
CA PRO A 446 20.96 13.52 15.58
C PRO A 446 21.04 15.02 15.90
N SER A 447 21.90 15.76 15.23
CA SER A 447 22.09 17.20 15.39
C SER A 447 21.64 17.96 14.16
N ARG A 448 20.80 18.99 14.35
CA ARG A 448 20.29 19.81 13.23
C ARG A 448 21.39 20.60 12.53
N VAL A 449 22.35 21.16 13.28
CA VAL A 449 23.49 21.85 12.69
C VAL A 449 24.32 20.91 11.79
N ALA A 450 24.51 19.64 12.19
CA ALA A 450 25.20 18.66 11.36
C ALA A 450 24.44 18.40 10.05
N SER A 451 23.09 18.38 10.07
CA SER A 451 22.29 18.31 8.82
C SER A 451 22.50 19.53 7.94
N VAL A 452 22.62 20.74 8.51
CA VAL A 452 22.94 21.95 7.74
C VAL A 452 24.32 21.82 7.08
N GLU A 453 25.33 21.41 7.84
CA GLU A 453 26.70 21.27 7.34
C GLU A 453 26.79 20.24 6.20
N ILE A 454 26.12 19.10 6.33
CA ILE A 454 26.03 18.08 5.28
C ILE A 454 25.31 18.62 4.05
N ALA A 455 24.18 19.32 4.22
CA ALA A 455 23.45 19.92 3.10
C ALA A 455 24.32 20.92 2.35
N VAL A 456 25.06 21.77 3.06
CA VAL A 456 26.00 22.75 2.51
C VAL A 456 27.16 22.07 1.76
N GLU A 457 27.76 21.06 2.37
CA GLU A 457 28.83 20.26 1.73
C GLU A 457 28.37 19.65 0.40
N ARG A 458 27.19 19.05 0.39
CA ARG A 458 26.60 18.45 -0.82
C ARG A 458 26.22 19.48 -1.88
N ALA A 459 25.74 20.63 -1.48
CA ALA A 459 25.45 21.72 -2.40
C ALA A 459 26.74 22.31 -3.04
N GLY A 460 27.84 22.30 -2.30
CA GLY A 460 29.10 22.94 -2.70
C GLY A 460 28.89 24.41 -3.01
N SER A 461 29.37 24.90 -4.15
CA SER A 461 29.21 26.29 -4.56
C SER A 461 27.75 26.74 -4.79
N ARG A 462 26.82 25.79 -4.98
CA ARG A 462 25.38 26.06 -5.15
C ARG A 462 24.68 26.39 -3.83
N ALA A 463 25.34 26.24 -2.67
CA ALA A 463 24.81 26.70 -1.38
C ALA A 463 24.64 28.23 -1.37
N ALA A 464 25.55 28.96 -2.01
CA ALA A 464 25.44 30.40 -2.15
C ALA A 464 24.23 30.78 -3.03
N GLY A 465 23.38 31.66 -2.52
CA GLY A 465 22.13 32.07 -3.19
C GLY A 465 20.96 31.10 -2.99
N SER A 466 21.15 29.93 -2.36
CA SER A 466 20.07 29.00 -2.09
C SER A 466 19.17 29.47 -0.92
N VAL A 467 18.01 28.80 -0.81
CA VAL A 467 17.16 28.86 0.39
C VAL A 467 17.26 27.55 1.17
N LEU A 468 16.89 27.58 2.46
CA LEU A 468 16.94 26.43 3.35
C LEU A 468 15.56 26.13 3.93
N ALA A 469 15.14 24.87 3.87
CA ALA A 469 14.00 24.35 4.62
C ALA A 469 14.47 23.37 5.70
N SER A 470 13.86 23.49 6.89
CA SER A 470 14.12 22.61 8.02
C SER A 470 12.81 21.96 8.48
N ASP A 471 12.79 20.63 8.61
CA ASP A 471 11.63 19.84 9.01
C ASP A 471 11.07 20.17 10.40
N ALA A 472 11.88 20.83 11.25
CA ALA A 472 11.50 21.33 12.57
C ALA A 472 12.28 22.62 12.92
N PHE A 473 12.00 23.20 14.09
CA PHE A 473 12.63 24.42 14.55
C PHE A 473 14.14 24.27 14.82
N PHE A 474 14.88 25.37 14.69
CA PHE A 474 16.25 25.45 15.16
C PHE A 474 16.27 25.73 16.68
N PRO A 475 16.91 24.87 17.49
CA PRO A 475 16.96 25.09 18.94
C PRO A 475 17.95 26.19 19.35
N LYS A 476 18.92 26.53 18.51
CA LYS A 476 20.01 27.50 18.68
C LYS A 476 20.38 28.17 17.37
N ALA A 477 21.17 29.24 17.47
CA ALA A 477 21.63 30.01 16.31
C ALA A 477 22.68 29.28 15.43
N ASP A 478 23.35 28.25 15.95
CA ASP A 478 24.47 27.56 15.29
C ASP A 478 24.15 27.08 13.85
N GLY A 479 22.97 26.51 13.65
CA GLY A 479 22.49 26.10 12.31
C GLY A 479 22.23 27.28 11.38
N ILE A 480 21.69 28.37 11.92
CA ILE A 480 21.45 29.61 11.14
C ILE A 480 22.78 30.24 10.73
N GLU A 481 23.74 30.30 11.63
CA GLU A 481 25.10 30.82 11.35
C GLU A 481 25.84 29.96 10.33
N ALA A 482 25.69 28.62 10.39
CA ALA A 482 26.26 27.71 9.39
C ALA A 482 25.67 27.96 8.00
N ALA A 483 24.35 28.10 7.92
CA ALA A 483 23.65 28.44 6.67
C ALA A 483 24.09 29.81 6.11
N ALA A 484 24.19 30.81 6.98
CA ALA A 484 24.64 32.17 6.60
C ALA A 484 26.06 32.16 6.06
N ARG A 485 27.01 31.47 6.71
CA ARG A 485 28.40 31.35 6.21
C ARG A 485 28.47 30.69 4.83
N ALA A 486 27.54 29.81 4.49
CA ALA A 486 27.44 29.16 3.20
C ALA A 486 26.77 30.02 2.13
N GLY A 487 26.26 31.22 2.49
CA GLY A 487 25.61 32.15 1.55
C GLY A 487 24.14 31.83 1.27
N VAL A 488 23.48 31.04 2.14
CA VAL A 488 22.01 30.86 2.12
C VAL A 488 21.35 32.23 2.27
N ARG A 489 20.21 32.44 1.58
CA ARG A 489 19.52 33.75 1.52
C ARG A 489 18.26 33.78 2.39
N ALA A 490 17.51 32.68 2.43
CA ALA A 490 16.28 32.64 3.17
C ALA A 490 16.07 31.26 3.81
N ILE A 491 15.31 31.22 4.91
CA ILE A 491 15.06 30.02 5.71
C ILE A 491 13.56 29.88 5.96
N VAL A 492 13.03 28.65 5.85
CA VAL A 492 11.70 28.28 6.30
C VAL A 492 11.81 27.19 7.38
N GLN A 493 11.10 27.37 8.48
CA GLN A 493 11.02 26.45 9.62
C GLN A 493 9.69 26.63 10.37
N PRO A 494 9.31 25.68 11.25
CA PRO A 494 8.08 25.81 12.03
C PRO A 494 8.06 26.98 13.02
N GLY A 495 9.20 27.30 13.67
CA GLY A 495 9.24 28.10 14.88
C GLY A 495 8.72 27.35 16.11
N GLY A 496 8.52 28.04 17.23
CA GLY A 496 8.02 27.46 18.49
C GLY A 496 9.10 26.99 19.46
N SER A 497 10.37 27.30 19.17
CA SER A 497 11.49 27.03 20.08
C SER A 497 11.61 28.12 21.15
N ARG A 498 12.12 27.75 22.32
CA ARG A 498 12.58 28.76 23.33
C ARG A 498 13.73 29.61 22.80
N GLY A 499 14.47 29.12 21.82
CA GLY A 499 15.58 29.81 21.16
C GLY A 499 15.17 30.67 19.95
N ASP A 500 13.88 30.83 19.64
CA ASP A 500 13.41 31.59 18.46
C ASP A 500 13.97 33.03 18.42
N GLY A 501 14.02 33.71 19.56
CA GLY A 501 14.60 35.05 19.60
C GLY A 501 16.08 35.10 19.22
N GLU A 502 16.87 34.10 19.63
CA GLU A 502 18.28 33.96 19.27
C GLU A 502 18.44 33.64 17.75
N THR A 503 17.63 32.71 17.22
CA THR A 503 17.70 32.34 15.82
C THR A 503 17.26 33.47 14.89
N ILE A 504 16.23 34.24 15.27
CA ILE A 504 15.79 35.44 14.51
C ILE A 504 16.89 36.51 14.54
N ALA A 505 17.48 36.76 15.69
CA ALA A 505 18.57 37.77 15.83
C ALA A 505 19.78 37.36 14.96
N ALA A 506 20.18 36.10 14.95
CA ALA A 506 21.24 35.60 14.08
C ALA A 506 20.92 35.76 12.59
N ALA A 507 19.69 35.42 12.18
CA ALA A 507 19.22 35.59 10.81
C ALA A 507 19.24 37.09 10.39
N ASP A 508 18.73 37.96 11.24
CA ASP A 508 18.76 39.41 11.01
C ASP A 508 20.17 39.97 10.92
N ALA A 509 21.09 39.52 11.77
CA ALA A 509 22.49 39.94 11.75
C ALA A 509 23.20 39.49 10.47
N ALA A 510 22.83 38.35 9.91
CA ALA A 510 23.36 37.81 8.66
C ALA A 510 22.61 38.31 7.41
N GLY A 511 21.54 39.12 7.54
CA GLY A 511 20.73 39.61 6.43
C GLY A 511 19.90 38.53 5.75
N LEU A 512 19.57 37.45 6.46
CA LEU A 512 18.69 36.35 5.99
C LEU A 512 17.22 36.77 6.11
N ALA A 513 16.36 36.25 5.24
CA ALA A 513 14.93 36.20 5.48
C ALA A 513 14.57 34.89 6.22
N MET A 514 13.60 34.94 7.13
CA MET A 514 13.13 33.75 7.83
C MET A 514 11.61 33.74 7.95
N ILE A 515 11.02 32.57 7.64
CA ILE A 515 9.59 32.32 7.71
C ILE A 515 9.32 31.25 8.76
N PHE A 516 8.33 31.48 9.61
CA PHE A 516 7.74 30.48 10.51
C PHE A 516 6.41 30.01 9.96
N THR A 517 6.29 28.69 9.70
CA THR A 517 5.08 28.06 9.19
C THR A 517 4.10 27.66 10.28
N GLY A 518 4.58 27.39 11.50
CA GLY A 518 3.79 26.83 12.60
C GLY A 518 3.52 25.31 12.47
N ALA A 519 3.84 24.69 11.33
CA ALA A 519 3.72 23.26 11.09
C ALA A 519 5.10 22.57 11.08
N ARG A 520 5.15 21.31 11.51
CA ARG A 520 6.35 20.47 11.56
C ARG A 520 6.15 19.19 10.77
N HIS A 521 7.15 18.77 9.99
CA HIS A 521 7.08 17.61 9.10
C HIS A 521 8.18 16.58 9.37
N PHE A 522 8.16 15.95 10.55
CA PHE A 522 9.11 14.87 10.84
C PHE A 522 8.85 13.60 10.03
N CYS A 523 9.91 13.07 9.43
CA CYS A 523 9.93 11.77 8.78
C CYS A 523 11.02 10.90 9.42
N HIS A 524 10.63 9.84 10.14
CA HIS A 524 11.56 8.91 10.81
C HIS A 524 11.70 7.59 10.07
#